data_41cea75ecad601070c837649f245c868
#
_entry.id   41cea75ecad601070c837649f245c868
#
_cell.length_a   1.000
_cell.length_b   1.000
_cell.length_c   1.000
_cell.angle_alpha   90.00
_cell.angle_beta   90.00
_cell.angle_gamma   90.00
#
_symmetry.space_group_name_H-M   'P 1'
#
loop_
_entity.id
_entity.type
_entity.pdbx_description
1 polymer ?
#
loop_
_entity_poly.entity_id
_entity_poly.type
_entity_poly.pdbx_seq_one_letter_code
_entity_poly.pdbx_strand_id
1 'polypeptide(L)'
;MKRKPGKRKVHQRRQKKSSSIALENNEINNYHVKKKQNSIEKENEEFDERLYKEKLREIYELIKNKKYEKKPNDVYLNTVSNVLINDKYKNILEKISNVTQCSLISSIELIYKFNYEKTNKTSNELDKCSICQYNFYEEDEDINNKKEEKEKNEAQEKLSDFDKLYNKEINVVLLKNCHDHFFHLECLDLLIGNKNSFKCPNCSKIYGILIGDQPKGTMYAHISSNIHCSGYENYDTIVIDYDFPCGKGYSGTYRTAFLPNNKEGKEVLGLLKVCFDRKLTFTVGTSVTTGVSNTTVWNGVHHKTNLYGGSTHFGYPDKTYFNRVKEELASKGVIQDNIDEDVTKIADDLLNNQYD
;
A
#
# COMPACT_ATOMS: atom_id res chain seq x y z
N MET A 1 -35.96 -21.94 50.54
CA MET A 1 -35.40 -20.86 49.71
C MET A 1 -33.89 -21.01 49.58
N LYS A 2 -33.39 -21.51 48.46
CA LYS A 2 -31.94 -21.60 48.17
C LYS A 2 -31.66 -20.80 46.94
N ARG A 3 -30.85 -19.71 47.07
CA ARG A 3 -30.42 -18.84 45.98
C ARG A 3 -29.32 -19.49 45.18
N LYS A 4 -29.45 -19.52 43.83
CA LYS A 4 -28.41 -19.99 42.91
C LYS A 4 -27.36 -18.87 42.68
N PRO A 5 -26.06 -19.13 42.84
CA PRO A 5 -25.00 -18.20 42.42
C PRO A 5 -24.40 -18.71 41.08
N GLY A 6 -24.69 -18.08 39.98
CA GLY A 6 -24.18 -18.58 38.68
C GLY A 6 -23.90 -17.54 37.60
N LYS A 7 -24.36 -16.30 37.69
CA LYS A 7 -24.29 -15.36 36.56
C LYS A 7 -23.10 -14.39 36.53
N ARG A 8 -22.35 -14.20 37.64
CA ARG A 8 -21.23 -13.24 37.71
C ARG A 8 -19.87 -13.76 37.13
N LYS A 9 -19.61 -15.05 37.14
CA LYS A 9 -18.31 -15.61 36.66
C LYS A 9 -18.17 -15.66 35.14
N VAL A 10 -19.27 -15.70 34.38
CA VAL A 10 -19.22 -15.76 32.91
C VAL A 10 -18.89 -14.39 32.30
N HIS A 11 -19.34 -13.28 32.95
CA HIS A 11 -19.10 -11.94 32.43
C HIS A 11 -17.63 -11.48 32.62
N GLN A 12 -16.99 -11.86 33.72
CA GLN A 12 -15.58 -11.57 33.96
C GLN A 12 -14.61 -12.37 33.09
N ARG A 13 -14.99 -13.59 32.66
CA ARG A 13 -14.17 -14.37 31.71
C ARG A 13 -14.27 -13.83 30.26
N ARG A 14 -15.41 -13.24 29.87
CA ARG A 14 -15.55 -12.61 28.56
C ARG A 14 -14.79 -11.27 28.48
N GLN A 15 -14.77 -10.47 29.53
CA GLN A 15 -14.00 -9.22 29.55
C GLN A 15 -12.48 -9.45 29.57
N LYS A 16 -11.98 -10.51 30.24
CA LYS A 16 -10.55 -10.88 30.21
C LYS A 16 -10.10 -11.40 28.84
N LYS A 17 -10.97 -12.13 28.08
CA LYS A 17 -10.64 -12.60 26.73
C LYS A 17 -10.64 -11.45 25.71
N SER A 18 -11.52 -10.47 25.82
CA SER A 18 -11.51 -9.31 24.92
C SER A 18 -10.34 -8.36 25.16
N SER A 19 -9.84 -8.25 26.39
CA SER A 19 -8.66 -7.44 26.72
C SER A 19 -7.35 -8.13 26.30
N SER A 20 -7.26 -9.48 26.32
CA SER A 20 -6.07 -10.20 25.83
C SER A 20 -5.95 -10.14 24.31
N ILE A 21 -7.04 -10.25 23.56
CA ILE A 21 -7.04 -10.14 22.09
C ILE A 21 -6.71 -8.69 21.65
N ALA A 22 -7.13 -7.67 22.39
CA ALA A 22 -6.76 -6.28 22.11
C ALA A 22 -5.29 -5.99 22.42
N LEU A 23 -4.71 -6.65 23.42
CA LEU A 23 -3.28 -6.55 23.76
C LEU A 23 -2.41 -7.29 22.73
N GLU A 24 -2.80 -8.49 22.31
CA GLU A 24 -2.11 -9.24 21.25
C GLU A 24 -2.11 -8.51 19.90
N ASN A 25 -3.24 -7.92 19.51
CA ASN A 25 -3.30 -7.11 18.29
C ASN A 25 -2.45 -5.83 18.35
N ASN A 26 -2.29 -5.22 19.53
CA ASN A 26 -1.38 -4.10 19.73
C ASN A 26 0.10 -4.54 19.75
N GLU A 27 0.41 -5.70 20.27
CA GLU A 27 1.77 -6.26 20.27
C GLU A 27 2.19 -6.68 18.87
N ILE A 28 1.31 -7.27 18.07
CA ILE A 28 1.54 -7.62 16.65
C ILE A 28 1.77 -6.36 15.83
N ASN A 29 0.92 -5.33 15.97
CA ASN A 29 1.12 -4.06 15.30
C ASN A 29 2.44 -3.36 15.71
N ASN A 30 2.78 -3.38 17.00
CA ASN A 30 4.05 -2.84 17.49
C ASN A 30 5.27 -3.65 17.03
N TYR A 31 5.13 -4.97 16.88
CA TYR A 31 6.19 -5.83 16.34
C TYR A 31 6.44 -5.54 14.85
N HIS A 32 5.39 -5.39 14.05
CA HIS A 32 5.49 -5.05 12.63
C HIS A 32 6.05 -3.64 12.41
N VAL A 33 5.67 -2.67 13.23
CA VAL A 33 6.23 -1.30 13.20
C VAL A 33 7.71 -1.33 13.57
N LYS A 34 8.12 -2.04 14.64
CA LYS A 34 9.53 -2.17 15.04
C LYS A 34 10.37 -2.93 14.02
N LYS A 35 9.84 -3.98 13.38
CA LYS A 35 10.57 -4.73 12.35
C LYS A 35 10.76 -3.91 11.08
N LYS A 36 9.79 -3.07 10.71
CA LYS A 36 9.89 -2.12 9.60
C LYS A 36 10.87 -0.97 9.93
N GLN A 37 10.90 -0.47 11.16
CA GLN A 37 11.90 0.48 11.64
C GLN A 37 13.31 -0.12 11.60
N ASN A 38 13.51 -1.35 12.05
CA ASN A 38 14.81 -2.03 12.02
C ASN A 38 15.29 -2.38 10.59
N SER A 39 14.38 -2.56 9.61
CA SER A 39 14.78 -2.71 8.19
C SER A 39 15.14 -1.37 7.55
N ILE A 40 14.53 -0.27 7.96
CA ILE A 40 14.87 1.10 7.55
C ILE A 40 16.18 1.53 8.18
N GLU A 41 16.46 1.16 9.45
CA GLU A 41 17.72 1.44 10.14
C GLU A 41 18.92 0.67 9.58
N LYS A 42 18.72 -0.48 8.92
CA LYS A 42 19.81 -1.24 8.28
C LYS A 42 20.23 -0.69 6.90
N GLU A 43 19.44 0.16 6.28
CA GLU A 43 19.78 0.84 5.02
C GLU A 43 20.30 2.27 5.24
N ASN A 44 20.37 2.76 6.47
CA ASN A 44 21.00 4.05 6.79
C ASN A 44 22.53 3.88 6.77
N GLU A 45 23.12 3.89 5.57
CA GLU A 45 24.47 4.43 5.43
C GLU A 45 24.44 5.85 6.00
N GLU A 46 25.36 6.16 6.90
CA GLU A 46 25.49 7.46 7.53
C GLU A 46 25.52 8.54 6.44
N PHE A 47 24.51 9.46 6.46
CA PHE A 47 24.33 10.46 5.40
C PHE A 47 25.54 11.40 5.38
N ASP A 48 26.33 11.37 4.32
CA ASP A 48 27.44 12.31 4.07
C ASP A 48 26.93 13.51 3.28
N GLU A 49 26.64 14.62 3.99
CA GLU A 49 26.17 15.88 3.41
C GLU A 49 27.15 16.43 2.36
N ARG A 50 28.45 16.26 2.55
CA ARG A 50 29.47 16.73 1.62
C ARG A 50 29.36 15.97 0.29
N LEU A 51 29.27 14.65 0.36
CA LEU A 51 29.12 13.79 -0.81
C LEU A 51 27.81 14.09 -1.54
N TYR A 52 26.72 14.31 -0.80
CA TYR A 52 25.42 14.71 -1.36
C TYR A 52 25.52 16.03 -2.12
N LYS A 53 26.11 17.06 -1.50
CA LYS A 53 26.29 18.39 -2.12
C LYS A 53 27.19 18.32 -3.36
N GLU A 54 28.23 17.49 -3.35
CA GLU A 54 29.10 17.26 -4.50
C GLU A 54 28.36 16.63 -5.68
N LYS A 55 27.57 15.60 -5.44
CA LYS A 55 26.74 14.97 -6.48
C LYS A 55 25.66 15.90 -7.01
N LEU A 56 25.02 16.72 -6.18
CA LEU A 56 24.10 17.74 -6.66
C LEU A 56 24.80 18.80 -7.54
N ARG A 57 26.05 19.09 -7.25
CA ARG A 57 26.87 20.00 -8.08
C ARG A 57 27.16 19.39 -9.45
N GLU A 58 27.44 18.10 -9.52
CA GLU A 58 27.59 17.37 -10.79
C GLU A 58 26.29 17.47 -11.62
N ILE A 59 25.12 17.23 -10.99
CA ILE A 59 23.81 17.35 -11.64
C ILE A 59 23.58 18.78 -12.14
N TYR A 60 23.90 19.79 -11.32
CA TYR A 60 23.78 21.19 -11.70
C TYR A 60 24.62 21.53 -12.94
N GLU A 61 25.85 21.03 -13.04
CA GLU A 61 26.70 21.22 -14.22
C GLU A 61 26.10 20.53 -15.47
N LEU A 62 25.45 19.38 -15.31
CA LEU A 62 24.73 18.73 -16.42
C LEU A 62 23.54 19.60 -16.90
N ILE A 63 22.81 20.21 -15.99
CA ILE A 63 21.70 21.14 -16.31
C ILE A 63 22.25 22.34 -17.06
N LYS A 64 23.29 23.01 -16.51
CA LYS A 64 23.91 24.20 -17.09
C LYS A 64 24.44 23.95 -18.50
N ASN A 65 25.01 22.78 -18.74
CA ASN A 65 25.55 22.38 -20.04
C ASN A 65 24.50 21.74 -20.96
N LYS A 66 23.23 21.66 -20.57
CA LYS A 66 22.11 20.99 -21.29
C LYS A 66 22.44 19.54 -21.69
N LYS A 67 23.17 18.81 -20.84
CA LYS A 67 23.56 17.41 -21.03
C LYS A 67 22.60 16.49 -20.28
N TYR A 68 21.44 16.20 -20.88
CA TYR A 68 20.43 15.33 -20.29
C TYR A 68 20.48 13.90 -20.84
N GLU A 69 21.65 13.38 -21.21
CA GLU A 69 21.83 12.11 -21.91
C GLU A 69 21.61 10.87 -21.01
N LYS A 70 21.77 11.04 -19.69
CA LYS A 70 21.60 9.94 -18.72
C LYS A 70 20.18 9.92 -18.18
N LYS A 71 19.63 8.70 -18.03
CA LYS A 71 18.37 8.55 -17.29
C LYS A 71 18.57 9.12 -15.88
N PRO A 72 17.57 9.86 -15.37
CA PRO A 72 17.63 10.39 -14.03
C PRO A 72 18.06 9.36 -12.96
N ASN A 73 17.56 8.13 -13.00
CA ASN A 73 17.87 7.06 -12.06
C ASN A 73 19.35 6.71 -11.95
N ASP A 74 20.16 6.96 -12.99
CA ASP A 74 21.62 6.69 -12.97
C ASP A 74 22.40 7.77 -12.21
N VAL A 75 21.74 8.89 -11.88
CA VAL A 75 22.35 10.08 -11.27
C VAL A 75 21.84 10.29 -9.84
N TYR A 76 20.83 9.52 -9.38
CA TYR A 76 20.17 9.76 -8.09
C TYR A 76 20.95 9.31 -6.87
N LEU A 77 20.82 10.17 -5.89
CA LEU A 77 21.02 9.86 -4.49
C LEU A 77 19.73 9.29 -3.92
N ASN A 78 19.73 8.03 -3.58
CA ASN A 78 18.60 7.37 -2.92
C ASN A 78 18.36 7.87 -1.47
N THR A 79 18.97 8.96 -1.08
CA THR A 79 18.99 9.43 0.30
C THR A 79 18.16 10.70 0.45
N VAL A 80 17.18 10.65 1.33
CA VAL A 80 16.51 11.83 1.85
C VAL A 80 17.51 12.58 2.72
N SER A 81 17.94 13.77 2.28
CA SER A 81 18.73 14.64 3.13
C SER A 81 17.84 15.23 4.22
N ASN A 82 17.87 14.65 5.41
CA ASN A 82 17.22 15.23 6.60
C ASN A 82 17.76 16.62 6.94
N VAL A 83 18.95 16.97 6.42
CA VAL A 83 19.67 18.23 6.69
C VAL A 83 18.99 19.43 6.03
N LEU A 84 18.34 19.24 4.88
CA LEU A 84 17.68 20.32 4.13
C LEU A 84 16.18 20.44 4.40
N ILE A 85 15.64 19.62 5.28
CA ILE A 85 14.21 19.59 5.58
C ILE A 85 13.91 20.59 6.68
N ASN A 86 13.07 21.57 6.38
CA ASN A 86 12.47 22.41 7.42
C ASN A 86 11.76 21.52 8.46
N ASP A 87 11.92 21.85 9.75
CA ASP A 87 11.30 21.09 10.86
C ASP A 87 9.78 20.92 10.70
N LYS A 88 9.12 21.86 10.04
CA LYS A 88 7.71 21.79 9.66
C LYS A 88 7.38 20.51 8.85
N TYR A 89 8.26 20.09 7.98
CA TYR A 89 8.02 18.97 7.07
C TYR A 89 8.51 17.63 7.59
N LYS A 90 9.35 17.59 8.62
CA LYS A 90 9.86 16.33 9.18
C LYS A 90 8.74 15.37 9.60
N ASN A 91 7.77 15.87 10.38
CA ASN A 91 6.66 15.07 10.85
C ASN A 91 5.76 14.56 9.70
N ILE A 92 5.57 15.40 8.67
CA ILE A 92 4.80 15.03 7.49
C ILE A 92 5.52 13.93 6.70
N LEU A 93 6.82 14.08 6.49
CA LEU A 93 7.63 13.10 5.78
C LEU A 93 7.69 11.77 6.52
N GLU A 94 7.87 11.78 7.84
CA GLU A 94 7.85 10.58 8.67
C GLU A 94 6.51 9.85 8.56
N LYS A 95 5.40 10.57 8.66
CA LYS A 95 4.06 10.02 8.47
C LYS A 95 3.90 9.37 7.09
N ILE A 96 4.33 10.04 6.02
CA ILE A 96 4.26 9.53 4.66
C ILE A 96 5.15 8.28 4.52
N SER A 97 6.38 8.31 5.04
CA SER A 97 7.34 7.22 4.98
C SER A 97 6.87 5.96 5.73
N ASN A 98 6.04 6.12 6.77
CA ASN A 98 5.41 5.00 7.45
C ASN A 98 4.39 4.24 6.59
N VAL A 99 3.82 4.91 5.59
CA VAL A 99 2.82 4.33 4.68
C VAL A 99 3.44 3.91 3.35
N THR A 100 4.47 4.61 2.89
CA THR A 100 5.07 4.41 1.57
C THR A 100 6.57 4.58 1.58
N GLN A 101 7.24 3.93 0.64
CA GLN A 101 8.62 4.26 0.31
C GLN A 101 8.64 5.53 -0.53
N CYS A 102 9.15 6.61 0.04
CA CYS A 102 9.28 7.90 -0.64
C CYS A 102 10.62 8.55 -0.31
N SER A 103 11.01 9.52 -1.14
CA SER A 103 12.15 10.41 -0.84
C SER A 103 11.77 11.83 -1.21
N LEU A 104 12.26 12.81 -0.43
CA LEU A 104 12.28 14.19 -0.87
C LEU A 104 13.25 14.33 -2.04
N ILE A 105 12.91 15.23 -2.95
CA ILE A 105 13.75 15.51 -4.11
C ILE A 105 14.24 16.94 -4.04
N SER A 106 15.54 17.16 -4.26
CA SER A 106 16.11 18.51 -4.30
C SER A 106 15.60 19.30 -5.50
N SER A 107 15.58 20.61 -5.39
CA SER A 107 15.22 21.49 -6.52
C SER A 107 16.10 21.23 -7.74
N ILE A 108 17.38 20.95 -7.54
CA ILE A 108 18.35 20.64 -8.60
C ILE A 108 17.98 19.32 -9.30
N GLU A 109 17.71 18.27 -8.54
CA GLU A 109 17.30 16.97 -9.11
C GLU A 109 15.95 17.08 -9.84
N LEU A 110 15.00 17.84 -9.29
CA LEU A 110 13.70 18.05 -9.89
C LEU A 110 13.81 18.71 -11.25
N ILE A 111 14.59 19.81 -11.34
CA ILE A 111 14.84 20.52 -12.59
C ILE A 111 15.53 19.62 -13.61
N TYR A 112 16.50 18.80 -13.18
CA TYR A 112 17.18 17.86 -14.07
C TYR A 112 16.21 16.83 -14.62
N LYS A 113 15.35 16.22 -13.78
CA LYS A 113 14.35 15.25 -14.20
C LYS A 113 13.41 15.79 -15.26
N PHE A 114 12.84 16.96 -15.01
CA PHE A 114 11.90 17.56 -15.96
C PHE A 114 12.54 17.93 -17.28
N ASN A 115 13.75 18.50 -17.25
CA ASN A 115 14.46 18.81 -18.49
C ASN A 115 14.86 17.55 -19.28
N TYR A 116 15.27 16.49 -18.62
CA TYR A 116 15.54 15.19 -19.25
C TYR A 116 14.27 14.63 -19.92
N GLU A 117 13.14 14.66 -19.22
CA GLU A 117 11.88 14.15 -19.75
C GLU A 117 11.33 15.00 -20.90
N LYS A 118 11.48 16.33 -20.83
CA LYS A 118 11.13 17.24 -21.95
C LYS A 118 11.96 16.98 -23.21
N THR A 119 13.23 16.61 -23.08
CA THR A 119 14.08 16.26 -24.25
C THR A 119 13.75 14.91 -24.85
N ASN A 120 13.20 13.99 -24.07
CA ASN A 120 12.96 12.59 -24.46
C ASN A 120 11.48 12.23 -24.65
N LYS A 121 10.54 13.09 -24.18
CA LYS A 121 9.09 12.88 -24.31
C LYS A 121 8.40 14.19 -24.69
N THR A 122 7.36 14.09 -25.47
CA THR A 122 6.59 15.24 -26.02
C THR A 122 5.53 15.81 -25.05
N SER A 123 5.49 15.43 -23.76
CA SER A 123 4.42 15.84 -22.84
C SER A 123 4.85 16.91 -21.84
N ASN A 124 4.12 18.04 -21.84
CA ASN A 124 4.24 19.15 -20.87
C ASN A 124 3.54 18.88 -19.52
N GLU A 125 3.09 17.64 -19.26
CA GLU A 125 2.25 17.32 -18.09
C GLU A 125 3.05 16.99 -16.82
N LEU A 126 4.37 16.86 -16.91
CA LEU A 126 5.22 16.39 -15.79
C LEU A 126 5.56 17.46 -14.76
N ASP A 127 5.36 18.73 -15.10
CA ASP A 127 5.75 19.86 -14.26
C ASP A 127 4.74 20.19 -13.17
N LYS A 128 3.64 19.41 -13.05
CA LYS A 128 2.52 19.68 -12.16
C LYS A 128 2.23 18.54 -11.20
N CYS A 129 1.89 18.91 -9.99
CA CYS A 129 1.33 17.96 -9.02
C CYS A 129 -0.06 17.50 -9.50
N SER A 130 -0.25 16.19 -9.73
CA SER A 130 -1.53 15.66 -10.19
C SER A 130 -2.67 15.76 -9.16
N ILE A 131 -2.35 16.10 -7.89
CA ILE A 131 -3.36 16.28 -6.84
C ILE A 131 -3.94 17.69 -6.92
N CYS A 132 -3.10 18.74 -6.94
CA CYS A 132 -3.55 20.13 -6.91
C CYS A 132 -3.48 20.84 -8.26
N GLN A 133 -2.82 20.24 -9.26
CA GLN A 133 -2.63 20.78 -10.61
C GLN A 133 -1.74 22.04 -10.69
N TYR A 134 -1.11 22.44 -9.57
CA TYR A 134 -0.12 23.52 -9.55
C TYR A 134 1.27 23.00 -9.91
N ASN A 135 2.12 23.90 -10.43
CA ASN A 135 3.50 23.60 -10.76
C ASN A 135 4.29 23.23 -9.50
N PHE A 136 5.32 22.39 -9.65
CA PHE A 136 6.22 22.02 -8.55
C PHE A 136 7.18 23.15 -8.17
N TYR A 137 7.41 24.08 -9.07
CA TYR A 137 8.19 25.29 -8.84
C TYR A 137 7.49 26.46 -9.54
N GLU A 138 7.43 27.56 -8.85
CA GLU A 138 7.02 28.85 -9.45
C GLU A 138 8.26 29.41 -10.14
N GLU A 139 8.15 29.75 -11.41
CA GLU A 139 9.09 30.67 -12.03
C GLU A 139 8.84 32.03 -11.38
N ASP A 140 9.89 32.66 -10.81
CA ASP A 140 9.82 33.92 -10.08
C ASP A 140 9.42 35.06 -11.03
N GLU A 141 8.17 35.10 -11.52
CA GLU A 141 7.62 36.21 -12.34
C GLU A 141 7.18 37.44 -11.49
N ASP A 142 7.14 37.32 -10.14
CA ASP A 142 6.60 38.36 -9.26
C ASP A 142 7.64 39.09 -8.39
N ILE A 143 8.89 39.30 -8.85
CA ILE A 143 9.92 40.07 -8.10
C ILE A 143 9.66 41.60 -8.09
N ASN A 144 8.63 42.08 -8.75
CA ASN A 144 8.45 43.54 -8.89
C ASN A 144 7.57 44.23 -7.85
N ASN A 145 7.03 43.57 -6.82
CA ASN A 145 6.03 44.19 -5.94
C ASN A 145 6.24 44.13 -4.41
N LYS A 146 7.45 43.90 -3.88
CA LYS A 146 7.64 44.04 -2.42
C LYS A 146 8.86 44.87 -2.05
N LYS A 147 8.60 46.12 -1.65
CA LYS A 147 9.61 47.08 -1.17
C LYS A 147 10.13 46.84 0.25
N GLU A 148 9.86 45.72 0.91
CA GLU A 148 10.24 45.44 2.31
C GLU A 148 11.33 44.38 2.50
N GLU A 149 11.95 43.88 1.42
CA GLU A 149 12.96 42.81 1.49
C GLU A 149 14.41 43.28 1.19
N LYS A 150 14.71 44.60 1.31
CA LYS A 150 16.03 45.10 0.93
C LYS A 150 17.22 44.59 1.74
N GLU A 151 17.02 44.21 3.00
CA GLU A 151 18.15 43.73 3.84
C GLU A 151 18.48 42.23 3.65
N LYS A 152 17.53 41.42 3.15
CA LYS A 152 17.81 40.00 2.82
C LYS A 152 18.47 39.82 1.45
N ASN A 153 18.30 40.75 0.53
CA ASN A 153 18.78 40.64 -0.85
C ASN A 153 20.30 40.79 -0.99
N GLU A 154 20.98 41.57 -0.14
CA GLU A 154 22.44 41.78 -0.25
C GLU A 154 23.24 40.50 0.12
N ALA A 155 22.74 39.63 0.99
CA ALA A 155 23.39 38.36 1.32
C ALA A 155 23.14 37.27 0.25
N GLN A 156 21.98 37.30 -0.42
CA GLN A 156 21.63 36.36 -1.50
C GLN A 156 22.31 36.70 -2.84
N GLU A 157 22.62 37.98 -3.12
CA GLU A 157 23.35 38.36 -4.33
C GLU A 157 24.78 37.82 -4.39
N LYS A 158 25.38 37.47 -3.24
CA LYS A 158 26.75 36.88 -3.15
C LYS A 158 26.81 35.39 -3.31
N LEU A 159 25.65 34.67 -3.29
CA LEU A 159 25.61 33.25 -3.45
C LEU A 159 25.74 32.83 -4.91
N SER A 160 26.45 31.74 -5.18
CA SER A 160 26.47 31.14 -6.52
C SER A 160 25.06 30.67 -6.91
N ASP A 161 24.78 30.58 -8.21
CA ASP A 161 23.48 30.08 -8.70
C ASP A 161 23.21 28.64 -8.22
N PHE A 162 24.27 27.84 -8.05
CA PHE A 162 24.17 26.52 -7.43
C PHE A 162 23.70 26.64 -5.97
N ASP A 163 24.30 27.51 -5.16
CA ASP A 163 23.94 27.65 -3.75
C ASP A 163 22.51 28.20 -3.57
N LYS A 164 22.04 29.09 -4.46
CA LYS A 164 20.64 29.54 -4.48
C LYS A 164 19.67 28.39 -4.70
N LEU A 165 19.94 27.51 -5.68
CA LEU A 165 19.13 26.33 -5.93
C LEU A 165 19.26 25.27 -4.82
N TYR A 166 20.45 25.10 -4.27
CA TYR A 166 20.70 24.16 -3.18
C TYR A 166 19.93 24.55 -1.90
N ASN A 167 19.86 25.84 -1.60
CA ASN A 167 19.16 26.38 -0.42
C ASN A 167 17.66 26.57 -0.63
N LYS A 168 17.12 26.34 -1.86
CA LYS A 168 15.70 26.47 -2.12
C LYS A 168 14.91 25.42 -1.33
N GLU A 169 13.90 25.85 -0.61
CA GLU A 169 13.06 24.97 0.19
C GLU A 169 12.40 23.87 -0.66
N ILE A 170 12.49 22.62 -0.19
CA ILE A 170 12.02 21.46 -0.93
C ILE A 170 10.74 20.96 -0.28
N ASN A 171 9.67 20.89 -1.06
CA ASN A 171 8.38 20.33 -0.64
C ASN A 171 7.85 19.28 -1.61
N VAL A 172 8.70 18.68 -2.42
CA VAL A 172 8.32 17.69 -3.44
C VAL A 172 8.81 16.31 -3.02
N VAL A 173 7.92 15.33 -3.03
CA VAL A 173 8.21 13.94 -2.77
C VAL A 173 8.11 13.10 -4.03
N LEU A 174 9.03 12.15 -4.14
CA LEU A 174 9.05 11.10 -5.13
C LEU A 174 8.56 9.81 -4.49
N LEU A 175 7.52 9.20 -5.04
CA LEU A 175 7.09 7.85 -4.66
C LEU A 175 7.97 6.82 -5.35
N LYS A 176 8.72 6.05 -4.57
CA LYS A 176 9.48 4.90 -5.08
C LYS A 176 8.54 3.79 -5.52
N ASN A 177 8.99 2.96 -6.44
CA ASN A 177 8.22 1.82 -6.99
C ASN A 177 6.95 2.19 -7.77
N CYS A 178 6.80 3.44 -8.21
CA CYS A 178 5.62 3.98 -8.86
C CYS A 178 5.97 4.71 -10.17
N HIS A 179 7.00 4.28 -10.90
CA HIS A 179 7.48 4.95 -12.11
C HIS A 179 7.80 6.44 -11.89
N ASP A 180 8.39 6.75 -10.72
CA ASP A 180 8.85 8.09 -10.39
C ASP A 180 7.71 9.16 -10.40
N HIS A 181 6.62 8.92 -9.69
CA HIS A 181 5.56 9.91 -9.54
C HIS A 181 5.88 10.90 -8.42
N PHE A 182 5.71 12.18 -8.76
CA PHE A 182 6.02 13.33 -7.90
C PHE A 182 4.76 13.98 -7.37
N PHE A 183 4.82 14.48 -6.13
CA PHE A 183 3.72 15.21 -5.49
C PHE A 183 4.29 16.28 -4.55
N HIS A 184 3.55 17.35 -4.33
CA HIS A 184 3.84 18.20 -3.20
C HIS A 184 3.66 17.39 -1.91
N LEU A 185 4.54 17.59 -0.96
CA LEU A 185 4.53 16.90 0.33
C LEU A 185 3.19 17.08 1.07
N GLU A 186 2.70 18.33 1.12
CA GLU A 186 1.42 18.67 1.75
C GLU A 186 0.22 18.04 1.02
N CYS A 187 0.25 18.01 -0.32
CA CYS A 187 -0.81 17.36 -1.10
C CYS A 187 -0.90 15.87 -0.80
N LEU A 188 0.26 15.20 -0.70
CA LEU A 188 0.31 13.78 -0.38
C LEU A 188 -0.10 13.52 1.07
N ASP A 189 0.28 14.39 2.01
CA ASP A 189 -0.16 14.32 3.41
C ASP A 189 -1.69 14.42 3.53
N LEU A 190 -2.30 15.36 2.83
CA LEU A 190 -3.77 15.51 2.79
C LEU A 190 -4.45 14.29 2.16
N LEU A 191 -3.88 13.72 1.09
CA LEU A 191 -4.42 12.53 0.45
C LEU A 191 -4.37 11.31 1.39
N ILE A 192 -3.27 11.12 2.11
CA ILE A 192 -3.11 10.03 3.07
C ILE A 192 -4.01 10.27 4.29
N GLY A 193 -4.09 11.49 4.78
CA GLY A 193 -4.85 11.83 5.98
C GLY A 193 -4.40 10.98 7.17
N ASN A 194 -5.34 10.31 7.84
CA ASN A 194 -5.09 9.38 8.95
C ASN A 194 -5.17 7.90 8.53
N LYS A 195 -5.06 7.62 7.22
CA LYS A 195 -5.15 6.25 6.70
C LYS A 195 -3.80 5.57 6.73
N ASN A 196 -3.80 4.26 6.93
CA ASN A 196 -2.60 3.42 6.86
C ASN A 196 -2.28 2.95 5.43
N SER A 197 -3.03 3.44 4.43
CA SER A 197 -2.85 3.11 3.02
C SER A 197 -3.44 4.19 2.12
N PHE A 198 -2.91 4.29 0.90
CA PHE A 198 -3.50 5.12 -0.15
C PHE A 198 -3.19 4.52 -1.54
N LYS A 199 -3.92 4.99 -2.54
CA LYS A 199 -3.64 4.69 -3.95
C LYS A 199 -2.92 5.87 -4.59
N CYS A 200 -1.84 5.57 -5.31
CA CYS A 200 -1.17 6.59 -6.12
C CYS A 200 -2.16 7.20 -7.13
N PRO A 201 -2.34 8.53 -7.16
CA PRO A 201 -3.28 9.15 -8.11
C PRO A 201 -2.95 8.89 -9.58
N ASN A 202 -1.67 8.68 -9.91
CA ASN A 202 -1.23 8.53 -11.30
C ASN A 202 -1.36 7.10 -11.82
N CYS A 203 -0.98 6.08 -11.02
CA CYS A 203 -0.94 4.68 -11.49
C CYS A 203 -1.81 3.74 -10.65
N SER A 204 -2.53 4.24 -9.66
CA SER A 204 -3.39 3.45 -8.76
C SER A 204 -2.67 2.38 -7.93
N LYS A 205 -1.33 2.36 -7.91
CA LYS A 205 -0.56 1.46 -7.05
C LYS A 205 -0.91 1.73 -5.58
N ILE A 206 -1.16 0.67 -4.82
CA ILE A 206 -1.47 0.75 -3.40
C ILE A 206 -0.18 0.81 -2.59
N TYR A 207 -0.13 1.75 -1.67
CA TYR A 207 0.90 1.90 -0.64
C TYR A 207 0.29 1.66 0.74
N GLY A 208 1.07 1.03 1.61
CA GLY A 208 0.61 0.63 2.94
C GLY A 208 -0.30 -0.60 2.90
N ILE A 209 -0.98 -0.85 4.01
CA ILE A 209 -1.88 -2.00 4.17
C ILE A 209 -3.32 -1.51 4.07
N LEU A 210 -3.99 -1.87 2.96
CA LEU A 210 -5.41 -1.61 2.80
C LEU A 210 -6.22 -2.53 3.72
N ILE A 211 -7.09 -1.94 4.53
CA ILE A 211 -8.06 -2.64 5.36
C ILE A 211 -9.46 -2.26 4.88
N GLY A 212 -10.30 -3.24 4.64
CA GLY A 212 -11.69 -3.06 4.20
C GLY A 212 -12.69 -2.98 5.35
N ASP A 213 -13.96 -2.99 4.97
CA ASP A 213 -15.14 -2.86 5.82
C ASP A 213 -15.94 -4.17 5.98
N GLN A 214 -15.31 -5.29 5.62
CA GLN A 214 -15.95 -6.62 5.68
C GLN A 214 -16.58 -6.87 7.07
N PRO A 215 -17.81 -7.37 7.13
CA PRO A 215 -18.43 -7.79 8.37
C PRO A 215 -17.59 -8.84 9.12
N LYS A 216 -17.83 -8.95 10.42
CA LYS A 216 -17.17 -10.00 11.20
C LYS A 216 -17.69 -11.37 10.78
N GLY A 217 -16.80 -12.23 10.35
CA GLY A 217 -17.07 -13.60 9.90
C GLY A 217 -15.85 -14.48 10.16
N THR A 218 -15.96 -15.72 9.74
CA THR A 218 -14.89 -16.74 9.84
C THR A 218 -14.61 -17.34 8.48
N MET A 219 -13.37 -17.72 8.24
CA MET A 219 -12.91 -18.44 7.07
C MET A 219 -12.25 -19.72 7.53
N TYR A 220 -12.75 -20.84 7.02
CA TYR A 220 -12.19 -22.18 7.25
C TYR A 220 -11.75 -22.76 5.92
N ALA A 221 -10.76 -23.65 5.95
CA ALA A 221 -10.39 -24.41 4.77
C ALA A 221 -10.01 -25.84 5.18
N HIS A 222 -10.38 -26.83 4.38
CA HIS A 222 -10.03 -28.22 4.60
C HIS A 222 -9.76 -28.92 3.28
N ILE A 223 -9.05 -30.06 3.34
CA ILE A 223 -8.78 -30.90 2.18
C ILE A 223 -9.84 -31.99 2.12
N SER A 224 -10.44 -32.18 0.94
CA SER A 224 -11.37 -33.29 0.65
C SER A 224 -10.82 -34.13 -0.50
N SER A 225 -10.64 -35.42 -0.22
CA SER A 225 -10.19 -36.41 -1.23
C SER A 225 -11.36 -37.05 -1.99
N ASN A 226 -12.61 -36.74 -1.61
CA ASN A 226 -13.80 -37.34 -2.22
C ASN A 226 -14.37 -36.53 -3.38
N ILE A 227 -13.87 -35.33 -3.60
CA ILE A 227 -14.33 -34.40 -4.66
C ILE A 227 -13.11 -33.83 -5.37
N HIS A 228 -13.23 -33.59 -6.68
CA HIS A 228 -12.14 -33.06 -7.50
C HIS A 228 -12.62 -31.92 -8.37
N CYS A 229 -11.78 -30.89 -8.52
CA CYS A 229 -12.00 -29.82 -9.48
C CYS A 229 -11.81 -30.38 -10.90
N SER A 230 -12.77 -30.14 -11.79
CA SER A 230 -12.70 -30.62 -13.19
C SER A 230 -11.45 -30.12 -13.89
N GLY A 231 -10.68 -31.02 -14.48
CA GLY A 231 -9.36 -30.76 -15.07
C GLY A 231 -8.20 -30.82 -14.06
N TYR A 232 -8.47 -31.17 -12.80
CA TYR A 232 -7.51 -31.36 -11.71
C TYR A 232 -7.76 -32.67 -10.94
N GLU A 233 -8.23 -33.70 -11.64
CA GLU A 233 -8.68 -34.97 -11.06
C GLU A 233 -7.57 -35.71 -10.28
N ASN A 234 -6.30 -35.39 -10.55
CA ASN A 234 -5.15 -35.97 -9.86
C ASN A 234 -4.82 -35.27 -8.52
N TYR A 235 -5.56 -34.25 -8.14
CA TYR A 235 -5.38 -33.49 -6.90
C TYR A 235 -6.63 -33.55 -6.05
N ASP A 236 -6.45 -33.66 -4.75
CA ASP A 236 -7.51 -33.40 -3.79
C ASP A 236 -8.03 -31.98 -3.94
N THR A 237 -9.18 -31.68 -3.35
CA THR A 237 -9.76 -30.35 -3.40
C THR A 237 -9.64 -29.65 -2.04
N ILE A 238 -9.15 -28.44 -2.05
CA ILE A 238 -9.26 -27.52 -0.93
C ILE A 238 -10.68 -26.93 -0.97
N VAL A 239 -11.43 -27.14 0.10
CA VAL A 239 -12.76 -26.55 0.34
C VAL A 239 -12.57 -25.38 1.28
N ILE A 240 -13.09 -24.21 0.89
CA ILE A 240 -13.01 -22.97 1.67
C ILE A 240 -14.43 -22.58 2.05
N ASP A 241 -14.70 -22.47 3.33
CA ASP A 241 -15.99 -22.05 3.87
C ASP A 241 -15.87 -20.68 4.53
N TYR A 242 -16.79 -19.81 4.16
CA TYR A 242 -16.95 -18.48 4.74
C TYR A 242 -18.29 -18.41 5.46
N ASP A 243 -18.27 -18.10 6.75
CA ASP A 243 -19.45 -17.94 7.57
C ASP A 243 -19.55 -16.53 8.13
N PHE A 244 -20.65 -15.85 7.78
CA PHE A 244 -20.97 -14.51 8.25
C PHE A 244 -22.31 -14.54 8.97
N PRO A 245 -22.35 -14.40 10.30
CA PRO A 245 -23.60 -14.27 11.03
C PRO A 245 -24.33 -12.98 10.67
N CYS A 246 -25.64 -12.97 10.83
CA CYS A 246 -26.42 -11.74 10.71
C CYS A 246 -25.93 -10.68 11.69
N GLY A 247 -25.86 -9.43 11.24
CA GLY A 247 -25.44 -8.28 12.03
C GLY A 247 -26.45 -7.15 12.02
N LYS A 248 -26.10 -6.04 12.68
CA LYS A 248 -26.96 -4.87 12.73
C LYS A 248 -27.07 -4.24 11.33
N GLY A 249 -28.25 -4.37 10.71
CA GLY A 249 -28.54 -3.76 9.41
C GLY A 249 -28.11 -4.57 8.19
N TYR A 250 -27.66 -5.82 8.37
CA TYR A 250 -27.36 -6.72 7.23
C TYR A 250 -27.67 -8.18 7.56
N SER A 251 -27.96 -8.95 6.52
CA SER A 251 -28.11 -10.39 6.59
C SER A 251 -26.75 -11.09 6.44
N GLY A 252 -26.55 -12.11 7.25
CA GLY A 252 -25.40 -12.99 7.13
C GLY A 252 -25.46 -13.86 5.87
N THR A 253 -24.37 -14.56 5.60
CA THR A 253 -24.27 -15.49 4.47
C THR A 253 -23.28 -16.59 4.78
N TYR A 254 -23.53 -17.75 4.19
CA TYR A 254 -22.58 -18.85 4.12
C TYR A 254 -22.16 -19.05 2.67
N ARG A 255 -20.87 -19.20 2.41
CA ARG A 255 -20.33 -19.40 1.06
C ARG A 255 -19.24 -20.45 1.08
N THR A 256 -19.26 -21.33 0.08
CA THR A 256 -18.21 -22.32 -0.14
C THR A 256 -17.50 -22.05 -1.46
N ALA A 257 -16.19 -22.20 -1.47
CA ALA A 257 -15.36 -22.13 -2.67
C ALA A 257 -14.38 -23.28 -2.72
N PHE A 258 -13.83 -23.55 -3.91
CA PHE A 258 -13.01 -24.72 -4.18
C PHE A 258 -11.71 -24.32 -4.89
N LEU A 259 -10.59 -24.94 -4.50
CA LEU A 259 -9.30 -24.85 -5.19
C LEU A 259 -8.72 -26.26 -5.32
N PRO A 260 -8.00 -26.61 -6.40
CA PRO A 260 -7.23 -27.84 -6.44
C PRO A 260 -6.08 -27.76 -5.42
N ASN A 261 -5.82 -28.85 -4.69
CA ASN A 261 -4.74 -28.94 -3.71
C ASN A 261 -3.39 -29.14 -4.41
N ASN A 262 -2.98 -28.15 -5.20
CA ASN A 262 -1.68 -28.08 -5.84
C ASN A 262 -0.95 -26.78 -5.41
N LYS A 263 0.23 -26.54 -5.94
CA LYS A 263 1.05 -25.36 -5.60
C LYS A 263 0.31 -24.03 -5.83
N GLU A 264 -0.34 -23.89 -6.99
CA GLU A 264 -1.08 -22.65 -7.32
C GLU A 264 -2.33 -22.47 -6.45
N GLY A 265 -3.06 -23.57 -6.17
CA GLY A 265 -4.21 -23.53 -5.29
C GLY A 265 -3.84 -23.13 -3.86
N LYS A 266 -2.73 -23.64 -3.32
CA LYS A 266 -2.21 -23.25 -2.00
C LYS A 266 -1.74 -21.79 -1.98
N GLU A 267 -1.04 -21.33 -3.01
CA GLU A 267 -0.63 -19.93 -3.13
C GLU A 267 -1.87 -19.00 -3.11
N VAL A 268 -2.88 -19.31 -3.89
CA VAL A 268 -4.14 -18.53 -3.91
C VAL A 268 -4.88 -18.62 -2.58
N LEU A 269 -4.91 -19.80 -1.92
CA LEU A 269 -5.52 -19.93 -0.60
C LEU A 269 -4.89 -18.97 0.42
N GLY A 270 -3.56 -18.92 0.48
CA GLY A 270 -2.84 -18.02 1.39
C GLY A 270 -3.13 -16.54 1.09
N LEU A 271 -3.14 -16.15 -0.19
CA LEU A 271 -3.52 -14.79 -0.58
C LEU A 271 -4.98 -14.47 -0.22
N LEU A 272 -5.92 -15.41 -0.40
CA LEU A 272 -7.31 -15.27 0.02
C LEU A 272 -7.45 -15.12 1.53
N LYS A 273 -6.65 -15.87 2.32
CA LYS A 273 -6.63 -15.73 3.78
C LYS A 273 -6.18 -14.34 4.21
N VAL A 274 -5.10 -13.82 3.63
CA VAL A 274 -4.64 -12.45 3.89
C VAL A 274 -5.69 -11.41 3.46
N CYS A 275 -6.33 -11.61 2.31
CA CYS A 275 -7.41 -10.75 1.83
C CYS A 275 -8.59 -10.72 2.80
N PHE A 276 -8.95 -11.89 3.34
CA PHE A 276 -10.02 -12.04 4.33
C PHE A 276 -9.67 -11.35 5.66
N ASP A 277 -8.46 -11.54 6.18
CA ASP A 277 -7.98 -10.92 7.42
C ASP A 277 -7.91 -9.40 7.31
N ARG A 278 -7.55 -8.89 6.12
CA ARG A 278 -7.60 -7.46 5.79
C ARG A 278 -9.01 -6.95 5.50
N LYS A 279 -10.05 -7.78 5.67
CA LYS A 279 -11.46 -7.43 5.47
C LYS A 279 -11.79 -6.92 4.06
N LEU A 280 -11.16 -7.52 3.05
CA LEU A 280 -11.26 -7.09 1.65
C LEU A 280 -12.04 -8.07 0.76
N THR A 281 -12.34 -9.28 1.26
CA THR A 281 -12.97 -10.35 0.46
C THR A 281 -14.46 -10.14 0.28
N PHE A 282 -15.14 -9.60 1.29
CA PHE A 282 -16.59 -9.33 1.29
C PHE A 282 -16.91 -7.89 1.67
N THR A 283 -18.13 -7.47 1.40
CA THR A 283 -18.71 -6.20 1.85
C THR A 283 -20.22 -6.36 2.04
N VAL A 284 -20.87 -5.36 2.64
CA VAL A 284 -22.35 -5.32 2.70
C VAL A 284 -22.88 -4.59 1.47
N GLY A 285 -23.74 -5.23 0.74
CA GLY A 285 -24.28 -4.68 -0.51
C GLY A 285 -25.57 -5.36 -0.97
N THR A 286 -25.90 -5.16 -2.23
CA THR A 286 -27.02 -5.84 -2.89
C THR A 286 -26.47 -7.02 -3.70
N SER A 287 -27.01 -8.22 -3.44
CA SER A 287 -26.66 -9.43 -4.19
C SER A 287 -27.08 -9.30 -5.65
N VAL A 288 -26.12 -9.35 -6.57
CA VAL A 288 -26.41 -9.31 -8.02
C VAL A 288 -27.25 -10.51 -8.45
N THR A 289 -27.04 -11.67 -7.81
CA THR A 289 -27.73 -12.93 -8.17
C THR A 289 -29.17 -12.99 -7.64
N THR A 290 -29.41 -12.50 -6.42
CA THR A 290 -30.70 -12.65 -5.74
C THR A 290 -31.51 -11.34 -5.65
N GLY A 291 -30.87 -10.18 -5.91
CA GLY A 291 -31.46 -8.85 -5.73
C GLY A 291 -31.64 -8.42 -4.26
N VAL A 292 -31.27 -9.26 -3.30
CA VAL A 292 -31.38 -8.96 -1.86
C VAL A 292 -30.39 -7.88 -1.48
N SER A 293 -30.88 -6.79 -0.89
CA SER A 293 -30.08 -5.67 -0.37
C SER A 293 -29.65 -5.93 1.08
N ASN A 294 -28.62 -5.20 1.51
CA ASN A 294 -28.07 -5.29 2.86
C ASN A 294 -27.68 -6.74 3.24
N THR A 295 -27.01 -7.42 2.35
CA THR A 295 -26.47 -8.76 2.60
C THR A 295 -24.97 -8.77 2.36
N THR A 296 -24.27 -9.73 2.96
CA THR A 296 -22.84 -9.91 2.74
C THR A 296 -22.61 -10.49 1.34
N VAL A 297 -21.86 -9.79 0.50
CA VAL A 297 -21.57 -10.14 -0.91
C VAL A 297 -20.07 -10.13 -1.18
N TRP A 298 -19.64 -10.81 -2.24
CA TRP A 298 -18.26 -10.78 -2.72
C TRP A 298 -17.83 -9.35 -3.07
N ASN A 299 -16.63 -9.00 -2.71
CA ASN A 299 -16.04 -7.68 -2.95
C ASN A 299 -14.97 -7.72 -4.06
N GLY A 300 -15.35 -8.14 -5.27
CA GLY A 300 -14.50 -8.08 -6.45
C GLY A 300 -13.30 -9.03 -6.45
N VAL A 301 -13.34 -10.11 -5.66
CA VAL A 301 -12.40 -11.23 -5.73
C VAL A 301 -13.18 -12.47 -6.15
N HIS A 302 -12.93 -12.96 -7.36
CA HIS A 302 -13.66 -14.10 -7.88
C HIS A 302 -13.26 -15.41 -7.22
N HIS A 303 -14.28 -16.17 -6.82
CA HIS A 303 -14.13 -17.50 -6.24
C HIS A 303 -14.74 -18.56 -7.13
N LYS A 304 -14.19 -19.76 -7.12
CA LYS A 304 -14.78 -20.93 -7.74
C LYS A 304 -15.76 -21.57 -6.76
N THR A 305 -17.04 -21.37 -6.96
CA THR A 305 -18.13 -21.92 -6.11
C THR A 305 -18.70 -23.23 -6.63
N ASN A 306 -18.20 -23.71 -7.77
CA ASN A 306 -18.54 -25.01 -8.36
C ASN A 306 -17.29 -25.78 -8.74
N LEU A 307 -17.37 -27.13 -8.65
CA LEU A 307 -16.29 -28.03 -9.05
C LEU A 307 -16.19 -28.21 -10.56
N TYR A 308 -17.26 -27.95 -11.30
CA TYR A 308 -17.40 -28.16 -12.76
C TYR A 308 -18.25 -27.06 -13.39
N GLY A 309 -18.42 -27.11 -14.71
CA GLY A 309 -19.26 -26.14 -15.45
C GLY A 309 -18.50 -24.98 -16.08
N GLY A 310 -17.17 -24.95 -15.90
CA GLY A 310 -16.32 -23.95 -16.53
C GLY A 310 -16.46 -22.54 -15.94
N SER A 311 -15.86 -21.54 -16.59
CA SER A 311 -15.83 -20.15 -16.12
C SER A 311 -17.22 -19.52 -16.03
N THR A 312 -18.15 -19.86 -16.93
CA THR A 312 -19.50 -19.32 -16.98
C THR A 312 -20.40 -19.73 -15.81
N HIS A 313 -20.09 -20.85 -15.17
CA HIS A 313 -20.80 -21.35 -14.00
C HIS A 313 -19.96 -21.28 -12.72
N PHE A 314 -18.98 -20.39 -12.68
CA PHE A 314 -18.05 -20.22 -11.52
C PHE A 314 -17.34 -21.50 -11.12
N GLY A 315 -17.12 -22.42 -12.09
CA GLY A 315 -16.51 -23.74 -11.88
C GLY A 315 -15.23 -23.94 -12.69
N TYR A 316 -14.80 -25.19 -12.74
CA TYR A 316 -13.66 -25.68 -13.48
C TYR A 316 -14.11 -26.46 -14.73
N PRO A 317 -13.24 -26.68 -15.77
CA PRO A 317 -11.91 -26.10 -15.89
C PRO A 317 -11.96 -24.62 -16.27
N ASP A 318 -10.99 -23.83 -15.78
CA ASP A 318 -10.83 -22.42 -16.15
C ASP A 318 -9.32 -22.08 -16.13
N LYS A 319 -8.70 -22.11 -17.29
CA LYS A 319 -7.25 -21.91 -17.45
C LYS A 319 -6.79 -20.50 -17.03
N THR A 320 -7.67 -19.52 -17.01
CA THR A 320 -7.34 -18.12 -16.69
C THR A 320 -7.59 -17.74 -15.25
N TYR A 321 -8.21 -18.63 -14.46
CA TYR A 321 -8.69 -18.31 -13.13
C TYR A 321 -7.56 -17.85 -12.18
N PHE A 322 -6.48 -18.61 -12.10
CA PHE A 322 -5.41 -18.29 -11.16
C PHE A 322 -4.74 -16.95 -11.45
N ASN A 323 -4.49 -16.64 -12.71
CA ASN A 323 -3.93 -15.33 -13.08
C ASN A 323 -4.93 -14.20 -12.74
N ARG A 324 -6.20 -14.36 -13.12
CA ARG A 324 -7.25 -13.37 -12.87
C ARG A 324 -7.45 -13.10 -11.37
N VAL A 325 -7.57 -14.13 -10.54
CA VAL A 325 -7.76 -13.95 -9.10
C VAL A 325 -6.53 -13.32 -8.43
N LYS A 326 -5.31 -13.64 -8.88
CA LYS A 326 -4.08 -12.97 -8.41
C LYS A 326 -4.05 -11.49 -8.80
N GLU A 327 -4.48 -11.13 -10.00
CA GLU A 327 -4.61 -9.74 -10.44
C GLU A 327 -5.66 -8.97 -9.60
N GLU A 328 -6.80 -9.59 -9.32
CA GLU A 328 -7.85 -9.03 -8.45
C GLU A 328 -7.34 -8.80 -7.01
N LEU A 329 -6.61 -9.76 -6.46
CA LEU A 329 -5.97 -9.64 -5.15
C LEU A 329 -4.89 -8.55 -5.16
N ALA A 330 -4.07 -8.49 -6.22
CA ALA A 330 -3.07 -7.44 -6.40
C ALA A 330 -3.69 -6.04 -6.47
N SER A 331 -4.87 -5.90 -7.10
CA SER A 331 -5.62 -4.64 -7.15
C SER A 331 -6.06 -4.13 -5.76
N LYS A 332 -6.05 -5.01 -4.76
CA LYS A 332 -6.31 -4.73 -3.34
C LYS A 332 -5.02 -4.65 -2.50
N GLY A 333 -3.86 -4.69 -3.13
CA GLY A 333 -2.56 -4.69 -2.44
C GLY A 333 -2.24 -6.01 -1.72
N VAL A 334 -2.88 -7.11 -2.12
CA VAL A 334 -2.63 -8.45 -1.58
C VAL A 334 -1.75 -9.21 -2.58
N ILE A 335 -0.44 -9.08 -2.42
CA ILE A 335 0.61 -9.76 -3.19
C ILE A 335 1.68 -10.26 -2.23
N GLN A 336 2.44 -11.28 -2.62
CA GLN A 336 3.51 -11.85 -1.78
C GLN A 336 4.50 -10.77 -1.29
N ASP A 337 4.89 -9.82 -2.16
CA ASP A 337 5.85 -8.75 -1.83
C ASP A 337 5.37 -7.82 -0.69
N ASN A 338 4.06 -7.77 -0.44
CA ASN A 338 3.44 -6.95 0.62
C ASN A 338 3.03 -7.78 1.85
N ILE A 339 3.51 -9.03 1.94
CA ILE A 339 3.19 -9.98 3.00
C ILE A 339 4.51 -10.50 3.55
N ASP A 340 4.72 -10.32 4.86
CA ASP A 340 6.00 -10.68 5.52
C ASP A 340 6.22 -12.20 5.60
N GLU A 341 5.15 -12.98 5.52
CA GLU A 341 5.16 -14.44 5.60
C GLU A 341 4.90 -15.08 4.23
N ASP A 342 5.47 -16.26 3.98
CA ASP A 342 5.20 -17.01 2.76
C ASP A 342 3.71 -17.39 2.70
N VAL A 343 3.03 -17.01 1.64
CA VAL A 343 1.59 -17.27 1.47
C VAL A 343 1.26 -18.76 1.43
N THR A 344 2.18 -19.61 1.01
CA THR A 344 1.98 -21.06 1.02
C THR A 344 2.00 -21.62 2.45
N LYS A 345 2.82 -21.03 3.32
CA LYS A 345 2.83 -21.36 4.75
C LYS A 345 1.54 -20.90 5.43
N ILE A 346 1.05 -19.68 5.12
CA ILE A 346 -0.27 -19.21 5.61
C ILE A 346 -1.38 -20.18 5.21
N ALA A 347 -1.34 -20.72 3.98
CA ALA A 347 -2.29 -21.71 3.51
C ALA A 347 -2.19 -23.02 4.29
N ASP A 348 -0.98 -23.54 4.51
CA ASP A 348 -0.75 -24.76 5.25
C ASP A 348 -1.18 -24.62 6.72
N ASP A 349 -0.90 -23.49 7.36
CA ASP A 349 -1.36 -23.18 8.72
C ASP A 349 -2.89 -23.13 8.80
N LEU A 350 -3.57 -22.52 7.82
CA LEU A 350 -5.03 -22.52 7.76
C LEU A 350 -5.62 -23.92 7.61
N LEU A 351 -4.99 -24.79 6.81
CA LEU A 351 -5.43 -26.16 6.59
C LEU A 351 -5.17 -27.06 7.81
N ASN A 352 -4.15 -26.78 8.61
CA ASN A 352 -3.75 -27.57 9.76
C ASN A 352 -4.49 -27.15 11.06
N ASN A 353 -4.93 -25.87 11.18
CA ASN A 353 -5.53 -25.34 12.41
C ASN A 353 -7.03 -25.68 12.59
N GLN A 354 -7.51 -26.75 12.00
CA GLN A 354 -8.93 -27.17 12.08
C GLN A 354 -9.30 -27.97 13.34
N TYR A 355 -8.36 -28.27 14.21
CA TYR A 355 -8.56 -29.21 15.31
C TYR A 355 -8.33 -28.64 16.72
N ASP A 356 -8.32 -27.30 16.89
CA ASP A 356 -8.30 -26.67 18.23
C ASP A 356 -9.65 -26.01 18.62
#